data_11e0c83afe5d3d060d881e7153d5304d
#
_entry.id   11e0c83afe5d3d060d881e7153d5304d
#
_cell.length_a   1.000
_cell.length_b   1.000
_cell.length_c   1.000
_cell.angle_alpha   90.00
_cell.angle_beta   90.00
_cell.angle_gamma   90.00
#
_symmetry.space_group_name_H-M   'P 1'
#
loop_
_entity.id
_entity.type
_entity.pdbx_description
1 polymer ?
#
loop_
_entity_poly.entity_id
_entity_poly.type
_entity_poly.pdbx_seq_one_letter_code
_entity_poly.pdbx_strand_id
1 'polypeptide(L)'
;LFDEDVNRVNGTWGKYLMDLEDMAKDYEAEHGNETLFKIARNAYGQTHDGDDTLHTIPYQPSIFGFFYNKTLFDKAGVEGVPTTWEEMDAACAKLKEAGITPITADDAYMTSFIGMHLARYIGQDGVKSLVTGEASNDVTVTWDAPKVLAAAESFADFADKGYFSKNIATNKYPAGQNQEFAPGEAAIVICGSWL
;
A
#
# COMPACT_ATOMS: atom_id res chain seq x y z
N LEU A 1 -14.03 -19.14 -4.19
CA LEU A 1 -13.56 -17.91 -3.60
C LEU A 1 -12.04 -17.89 -3.75
N PHE A 2 -11.49 -16.94 -4.50
CA PHE A 2 -10.06 -16.82 -4.69
C PHE A 2 -9.58 -15.58 -3.91
N ASP A 3 -8.56 -15.77 -3.09
CA ASP A 3 -7.79 -14.71 -2.46
C ASP A 3 -6.51 -14.51 -3.31
N GLU A 4 -6.70 -13.90 -4.47
CA GLU A 4 -5.63 -13.71 -5.45
C GLU A 4 -5.66 -12.28 -6.00
N ASP A 5 -4.50 -11.78 -6.37
CA ASP A 5 -4.45 -10.51 -7.06
C ASP A 5 -5.02 -10.62 -8.50
N VAL A 6 -5.55 -9.52 -8.95
CA VAL A 6 -6.28 -9.39 -10.21
C VAL A 6 -5.46 -9.72 -11.43
N ASN A 7 -4.20 -9.32 -11.46
CA ASN A 7 -3.31 -9.56 -12.60
C ASN A 7 -3.13 -11.07 -12.83
N ARG A 8 -3.02 -11.81 -11.73
CA ARG A 8 -2.91 -13.26 -11.75
C ARG A 8 -4.22 -13.93 -12.18
N VAL A 9 -5.35 -13.42 -11.66
CA VAL A 9 -6.67 -13.93 -12.05
C VAL A 9 -6.89 -13.74 -13.55
N ASN A 10 -6.69 -12.57 -14.09
CA ASN A 10 -6.96 -12.29 -15.50
C ASN A 10 -5.87 -12.85 -16.43
N GLY A 11 -4.60 -12.64 -16.12
CA GLY A 11 -3.51 -13.10 -16.98
C GLY A 11 -3.37 -14.64 -17.03
N THR A 12 -3.44 -15.30 -15.87
CA THR A 12 -3.20 -16.73 -15.79
C THR A 12 -4.49 -17.56 -15.84
N TRP A 13 -5.54 -17.07 -15.22
CA TRP A 13 -6.77 -17.83 -14.96
C TRP A 13 -7.96 -17.38 -15.80
N GLY A 14 -7.92 -16.18 -16.38
CA GLY A 14 -9.04 -15.57 -17.12
C GLY A 14 -9.67 -16.53 -18.13
N LYS A 15 -8.88 -17.25 -18.91
CA LYS A 15 -9.34 -18.25 -19.89
C LYS A 15 -10.12 -19.42 -19.30
N TYR A 16 -10.08 -19.62 -17.99
CA TYR A 16 -10.81 -20.69 -17.28
C TYR A 16 -11.99 -20.14 -16.48
N LEU A 17 -12.17 -18.83 -16.42
CA LEU A 17 -13.21 -18.16 -15.65
C LEU A 17 -14.36 -17.77 -16.55
N MET A 18 -15.55 -17.66 -15.96
CA MET A 18 -16.73 -17.17 -16.65
C MET A 18 -16.60 -15.69 -16.94
N ASP A 19 -17.04 -15.27 -18.12
CA ASP A 19 -17.30 -13.87 -18.44
C ASP A 19 -18.53 -13.40 -17.67
N LEU A 20 -18.37 -12.35 -16.87
CA LEU A 20 -19.43 -11.77 -16.04
C LEU A 20 -20.03 -10.49 -16.63
N GLU A 21 -19.57 -10.04 -17.82
CA GLU A 21 -19.99 -8.75 -18.40
C GLU A 21 -21.50 -8.64 -18.63
N ASP A 22 -22.11 -9.67 -19.20
CA ASP A 22 -23.56 -9.63 -19.45
C ASP A 22 -24.36 -9.65 -18.13
N MET A 23 -23.94 -10.47 -17.16
CA MET A 23 -24.55 -10.46 -15.81
C MET A 23 -24.39 -9.08 -15.15
N ALA A 24 -23.25 -8.44 -15.30
CA ALA A 24 -22.99 -7.11 -14.74
C ALA A 24 -23.87 -6.06 -15.39
N LYS A 25 -24.02 -6.07 -16.72
CA LYS A 25 -24.88 -5.14 -17.45
C LYS A 25 -26.35 -5.31 -17.06
N ASP A 26 -26.84 -6.53 -16.98
CA ASP A 26 -28.22 -6.81 -16.56
C ASP A 26 -28.50 -6.31 -15.15
N TYR A 27 -27.59 -6.58 -14.22
CA TYR A 27 -27.70 -6.11 -12.83
C TYR A 27 -27.64 -4.57 -12.73
N GLU A 28 -26.73 -3.94 -13.45
CA GLU A 28 -26.57 -2.48 -13.47
C GLU A 28 -27.78 -1.79 -14.13
N ALA A 29 -28.40 -2.40 -15.13
CA ALA A 29 -29.62 -1.87 -15.76
C ALA A 29 -30.79 -1.84 -14.76
N GLU A 30 -30.87 -2.80 -13.86
CA GLU A 30 -31.90 -2.90 -12.81
C GLU A 30 -31.61 -2.02 -11.58
N HIS A 31 -30.33 -1.94 -11.14
CA HIS A 31 -29.93 -1.37 -9.87
C HIS A 31 -29.10 -0.06 -9.99
N GLY A 32 -28.84 0.40 -11.21
CA GLY A 32 -28.01 1.57 -11.49
C GLY A 32 -26.51 1.27 -11.48
N ASN A 33 -25.71 2.30 -11.76
CA ASN A 33 -24.27 2.13 -12.00
C ASN A 33 -23.38 2.15 -10.75
N GLU A 34 -23.94 2.39 -9.57
CA GLU A 34 -23.16 2.40 -8.30
C GLU A 34 -23.13 1.00 -7.68
N THR A 35 -22.53 0.06 -8.39
CA THR A 35 -22.47 -1.34 -8.02
C THR A 35 -21.04 -1.81 -7.78
N LEU A 36 -20.89 -3.03 -7.22
CA LEU A 36 -19.60 -3.69 -7.10
C LEU A 36 -18.92 -3.93 -8.46
N PHE A 37 -19.73 -4.06 -9.54
CA PHE A 37 -19.20 -4.20 -10.90
C PHE A 37 -18.49 -2.93 -11.38
N LYS A 38 -19.02 -1.74 -11.06
CA LYS A 38 -18.33 -0.47 -11.33
C LYS A 38 -16.99 -0.39 -10.58
N ILE A 39 -16.98 -0.78 -9.30
CA ILE A 39 -15.75 -0.85 -8.52
C ILE A 39 -14.77 -1.85 -9.16
N ALA A 40 -15.26 -3.03 -9.57
CA ALA A 40 -14.46 -4.02 -10.27
C ALA A 40 -13.84 -3.45 -11.55
N ARG A 41 -14.63 -2.84 -12.44
CA ARG A 41 -14.10 -2.25 -13.67
C ARG A 41 -13.08 -1.14 -13.40
N ASN A 42 -13.33 -0.27 -12.42
CA ASN A 42 -12.40 0.79 -12.07
C ASN A 42 -11.08 0.26 -11.48
N ALA A 43 -11.15 -0.79 -10.66
CA ALA A 43 -9.98 -1.41 -10.07
C ALA A 43 -9.19 -2.26 -11.08
N TYR A 44 -9.88 -2.93 -11.99
CA TYR A 44 -9.35 -3.98 -12.85
C TYR A 44 -9.11 -3.52 -14.29
N GLY A 45 -9.92 -2.63 -14.83
CA GLY A 45 -9.75 -2.10 -16.19
C GLY A 45 -8.46 -1.31 -16.42
N GLN A 46 -7.76 -0.94 -15.36
CA GLN A 46 -6.47 -0.24 -15.46
C GLN A 46 -5.24 -1.17 -15.49
N THR A 47 -5.44 -2.48 -15.36
CA THR A 47 -4.33 -3.43 -15.17
C THR A 47 -4.19 -4.46 -16.29
N HIS A 48 -4.97 -4.35 -17.39
CA HIS A 48 -5.05 -5.43 -18.37
C HIS A 48 -4.37 -5.12 -19.70
N ASP A 49 -3.59 -6.08 -20.15
CA ASP A 49 -3.03 -6.23 -21.48
C ASP A 49 -4.13 -6.58 -22.51
N GLY A 50 -5.20 -5.76 -22.56
CA GLY A 50 -6.18 -5.82 -23.64
C GLY A 50 -7.35 -6.79 -23.47
N ASP A 51 -7.50 -7.47 -22.35
CA ASP A 51 -8.72 -8.23 -22.03
C ASP A 51 -9.57 -7.46 -20.99
N ASP A 52 -10.53 -6.68 -21.47
CA ASP A 52 -11.45 -5.90 -20.63
C ASP A 52 -12.57 -6.76 -20.03
N THR A 53 -12.48 -8.09 -20.14
CA THR A 53 -13.52 -9.00 -19.67
C THR A 53 -13.56 -9.07 -18.15
N LEU A 54 -14.73 -8.89 -17.59
CA LEU A 54 -14.95 -8.97 -16.14
C LEU A 54 -15.06 -10.43 -15.70
N HIS A 55 -14.05 -10.92 -14.98
CA HIS A 55 -14.01 -12.30 -14.47
C HIS A 55 -14.24 -12.42 -12.96
N THR A 56 -14.22 -11.31 -12.23
CA THR A 56 -14.28 -11.32 -10.76
C THR A 56 -15.10 -10.17 -10.21
N ILE A 57 -15.67 -10.39 -9.04
CA ILE A 57 -16.39 -9.36 -8.28
C ILE A 57 -15.64 -9.17 -6.96
N PRO A 58 -15.16 -7.95 -6.65
CA PRO A 58 -14.54 -7.67 -5.36
C PRO A 58 -15.59 -7.73 -4.26
N TYR A 59 -15.35 -8.50 -3.22
CA TYR A 59 -16.25 -8.60 -2.07
C TYR A 59 -15.69 -7.96 -0.81
N GLN A 60 -14.38 -7.71 -0.77
CA GLN A 60 -13.71 -7.14 0.38
C GLN A 60 -12.65 -6.11 -0.06
N PRO A 61 -12.86 -4.82 0.20
CA PRO A 61 -11.82 -3.83 -0.02
C PRO A 61 -10.72 -3.98 1.01
N SER A 62 -9.48 -3.90 0.57
CA SER A 62 -8.31 -3.84 1.43
C SER A 62 -7.68 -2.46 1.34
N ILE A 63 -7.46 -1.83 2.49
CA ILE A 63 -6.76 -0.55 2.61
C ILE A 63 -5.42 -0.82 3.26
N PHE A 64 -4.36 -0.32 2.65
CA PHE A 64 -3.01 -0.41 3.19
C PHE A 64 -2.59 0.94 3.78
N GLY A 65 -1.95 0.93 4.95
CA GLY A 65 -1.60 2.18 5.61
C GLY A 65 -0.79 2.00 6.88
N PHE A 66 -0.78 3.08 7.68
CA PHE A 66 -0.13 3.11 8.98
C PHE A 66 -1.16 2.95 10.10
N PHE A 67 -0.97 1.96 10.93
CA PHE A 67 -1.72 1.82 12.18
C PHE A 67 -0.83 2.28 13.33
N TYR A 68 -1.35 3.07 14.26
CA TYR A 68 -0.58 3.61 15.35
C TYR A 68 -1.16 3.26 16.72
N ASN A 69 -0.27 3.11 17.69
CA ASN A 69 -0.63 2.88 19.08
C ASN A 69 -0.81 4.22 19.81
N LYS A 70 -2.06 4.59 20.06
CA LYS A 70 -2.40 5.87 20.70
C LYS A 70 -1.71 6.04 22.06
N THR A 71 -1.66 4.99 22.89
CA THR A 71 -1.03 5.04 24.21
C THR A 71 0.47 5.36 24.11
N LEU A 72 1.18 4.81 23.12
CA LEU A 72 2.59 5.09 22.91
C LEU A 72 2.80 6.50 22.37
N PHE A 73 1.92 7.00 21.53
CA PHE A 73 1.93 8.38 21.05
C PHE A 73 1.76 9.35 22.22
N ASP A 74 0.73 9.13 23.06
CA ASP A 74 0.47 9.95 24.24
C ASP A 74 1.68 9.94 25.21
N LYS A 75 2.30 8.76 25.43
CA LYS A 75 3.49 8.61 26.25
C LYS A 75 4.72 9.39 25.70
N ALA A 76 4.86 9.47 24.39
CA ALA A 76 5.93 10.20 23.73
C ALA A 76 5.62 11.70 23.53
N GLY A 77 4.43 12.18 23.92
CA GLY A 77 4.02 13.56 23.71
C GLY A 77 3.78 13.90 22.23
N VAL A 78 3.37 12.90 21.42
CA VAL A 78 2.94 13.11 20.05
C VAL A 78 1.49 13.52 20.04
N GLU A 79 1.21 14.74 19.59
CA GLU A 79 -0.14 15.28 19.52
C GLU A 79 -0.77 15.03 18.15
N GLY A 80 -1.92 14.33 18.14
CA GLY A 80 -2.66 14.04 16.90
C GLY A 80 -2.05 12.95 16.04
N VAL A 81 -2.62 12.79 14.86
CA VAL A 81 -2.17 11.83 13.83
C VAL A 81 -1.37 12.59 12.78
N PRO A 82 -0.13 12.18 12.46
CA PRO A 82 0.64 12.80 11.39
C PRO A 82 -0.11 12.74 10.06
N THR A 83 -0.25 13.87 9.39
CA THR A 83 -0.92 14.01 8.09
C THR A 83 0.06 14.35 6.97
N THR A 84 1.26 14.79 7.34
CA THR A 84 2.37 15.05 6.42
C THR A 84 3.58 14.21 6.77
N TRP A 85 4.54 14.13 5.85
CA TRP A 85 5.77 13.39 6.09
C TRP A 85 6.67 14.07 7.11
N GLU A 86 6.64 15.38 7.15
CA GLU A 86 7.34 16.22 8.15
C GLU A 86 6.77 15.98 9.55
N GLU A 87 5.46 15.88 9.68
CA GLU A 87 4.80 15.52 10.95
C GLU A 87 5.12 14.09 11.36
N MET A 88 5.20 13.16 10.40
CA MET A 88 5.62 11.77 10.66
C MET A 88 7.07 11.73 11.15
N ASP A 89 7.98 12.47 10.54
CA ASP A 89 9.38 12.59 10.98
C ASP A 89 9.45 13.12 12.42
N ALA A 90 8.72 14.20 12.72
CA ALA A 90 8.66 14.78 14.06
C ALA A 90 8.08 13.82 15.09
N ALA A 91 7.04 13.05 14.73
CA ALA A 91 6.45 12.02 15.59
C ALA A 91 7.44 10.88 15.87
N CYS A 92 8.12 10.40 14.83
CA CYS A 92 9.15 9.36 14.97
C CYS A 92 10.32 9.82 15.84
N ALA A 93 10.74 11.08 15.73
CA ALA A 93 11.78 11.65 16.58
C ALA A 93 11.37 11.64 18.06
N LYS A 94 10.16 12.09 18.40
CA LYS A 94 9.62 12.06 19.76
C LYS A 94 9.50 10.63 20.32
N LEU A 95 9.01 9.70 19.50
CA LEU A 95 8.91 8.29 19.90
C LEU A 95 10.29 7.71 20.23
N LYS A 96 11.27 7.94 19.36
CA LYS A 96 12.64 7.50 19.56
C LYS A 96 13.27 8.12 20.81
N GLU A 97 13.08 9.42 21.04
CA GLU A 97 13.56 10.11 22.24
C GLU A 97 12.93 9.53 23.51
N ALA A 98 11.67 9.10 23.46
CA ALA A 98 11.01 8.40 24.56
C ALA A 98 11.43 6.91 24.70
N GLY A 99 12.38 6.43 23.90
CA GLY A 99 12.87 5.04 23.92
C GLY A 99 11.89 4.04 23.31
N ILE A 100 10.97 4.50 22.50
CA ILE A 100 9.95 3.68 21.81
C ILE A 100 10.40 3.46 20.37
N THR A 101 10.33 2.24 19.84
CA THR A 101 10.57 1.95 18.43
C THR A 101 9.48 2.64 17.61
N PRO A 102 9.81 3.60 16.70
CA PRO A 102 8.78 4.33 15.97
C PRO A 102 7.97 3.44 15.01
N ILE A 103 8.63 2.74 14.10
CA ILE A 103 7.97 2.03 12.99
C ILE A 103 8.43 0.59 12.92
N THR A 104 7.48 -0.33 12.78
CA THR A 104 7.73 -1.72 12.39
C THR A 104 6.92 -2.09 11.14
N ALA A 105 7.34 -3.14 10.49
CA ALA A 105 6.63 -3.79 9.39
C ALA A 105 7.13 -5.23 9.22
N ASP A 106 6.41 -6.00 8.43
CA ASP A 106 6.88 -7.26 7.88
C ASP A 106 7.54 -7.05 6.51
N ASP A 107 8.42 -7.95 6.11
CA ASP A 107 9.20 -7.85 4.87
C ASP A 107 8.32 -7.65 3.62
N ALA A 108 7.18 -8.34 3.55
CA ALA A 108 6.23 -8.20 2.45
C ALA A 108 5.62 -6.78 2.36
N TYR A 109 5.46 -6.09 3.50
CA TYR A 109 4.79 -4.78 3.55
C TYR A 109 5.73 -3.61 3.37
N MET A 110 7.04 -3.83 3.52
CA MET A 110 8.04 -2.82 3.20
C MET A 110 8.04 -2.44 1.72
N THR A 111 7.81 -3.39 0.82
CA THR A 111 7.68 -3.10 -0.63
C THR A 111 6.48 -2.21 -0.93
N SER A 112 5.34 -2.47 -0.27
CA SER A 112 4.16 -1.62 -0.40
C SER A 112 4.40 -0.21 0.16
N PHE A 113 5.11 -0.11 1.28
CA PHE A 113 5.50 1.19 1.85
C PHE A 113 6.41 1.98 0.90
N ILE A 114 7.43 1.35 0.33
CA ILE A 114 8.31 1.97 -0.67
C ILE A 114 7.50 2.47 -1.86
N GLY A 115 6.56 1.67 -2.37
CA GLY A 115 5.66 2.07 -3.46
C GLY A 115 4.80 3.30 -3.12
N MET A 116 4.18 3.32 -1.93
CA MET A 116 3.42 4.48 -1.45
C MET A 116 4.31 5.72 -1.27
N HIS A 117 5.54 5.54 -0.76
CA HIS A 117 6.50 6.62 -0.60
C HIS A 117 6.93 7.22 -1.94
N LEU A 118 7.26 6.37 -2.92
CA LEU A 118 7.57 6.79 -4.29
C LEU A 118 6.40 7.55 -4.92
N ALA A 119 5.15 7.08 -4.74
CA ALA A 119 3.97 7.73 -5.30
C ALA A 119 3.79 9.20 -4.85
N ARG A 120 4.31 9.57 -3.69
CA ARG A 120 4.30 10.97 -3.21
C ARG A 120 5.18 11.89 -4.07
N TYR A 121 6.24 11.36 -4.67
CA TYR A 121 7.20 12.11 -5.48
C TYR A 121 6.86 12.11 -6.97
N ILE A 122 6.41 10.97 -7.48
CA ILE A 122 6.21 10.74 -8.92
C ILE A 122 4.76 10.44 -9.34
N GLY A 123 3.84 10.37 -8.37
CA GLY A 123 2.45 10.01 -8.63
C GLY A 123 2.25 8.52 -8.94
N GLN A 124 1.01 8.08 -9.03
CA GLN A 124 0.69 6.68 -9.34
C GLN A 124 1.13 6.28 -10.74
N ASP A 125 0.91 7.15 -11.74
CA ASP A 125 1.34 6.89 -13.11
C ASP A 125 2.86 6.82 -13.22
N GLY A 126 3.58 7.64 -12.45
CA GLY A 126 5.03 7.57 -12.36
C GLY A 126 5.52 6.24 -11.75
N VAL A 127 4.86 5.75 -10.69
CA VAL A 127 5.19 4.44 -10.11
C VAL A 127 4.90 3.32 -11.09
N LYS A 128 3.74 3.36 -11.77
CA LYS A 128 3.40 2.37 -12.78
C LYS A 128 4.42 2.37 -13.92
N SER A 129 4.74 3.53 -14.47
CA SER A 129 5.76 3.66 -15.51
C SER A 129 7.12 3.12 -15.06
N LEU A 130 7.54 3.44 -13.83
CA LEU A 130 8.82 2.99 -13.28
C LEU A 130 8.89 1.45 -13.16
N VAL A 131 7.81 0.81 -12.75
CA VAL A 131 7.74 -0.65 -12.53
C VAL A 131 7.60 -1.41 -13.85
N THR A 132 6.78 -0.92 -14.77
CA THR A 132 6.55 -1.58 -16.06
C THR A 132 7.62 -1.26 -17.11
N GLY A 133 8.33 -0.14 -16.98
CA GLY A 133 9.23 0.39 -17.99
C GLY A 133 8.53 1.05 -19.16
N GLU A 134 7.21 1.22 -19.09
CA GLU A 134 6.37 1.80 -20.14
C GLU A 134 5.71 3.09 -19.68
N ALA A 135 5.25 3.94 -20.60
CA ALA A 135 4.49 5.13 -20.25
C ALA A 135 3.13 4.76 -19.64
N SER A 136 2.71 5.48 -18.61
CA SER A 136 1.37 5.39 -18.03
C SER A 136 0.72 6.77 -18.07
N ASN A 137 -0.42 6.91 -18.76
CA ASN A 137 -1.09 8.19 -18.99
C ASN A 137 -0.12 9.31 -19.44
N ASP A 138 0.70 9.01 -20.45
CA ASP A 138 1.75 9.89 -20.99
C ASP A 138 2.88 10.27 -20.00
N VAL A 139 2.92 9.64 -18.84
CA VAL A 139 4.00 9.80 -17.85
C VAL A 139 5.04 8.70 -18.05
N THR A 140 6.29 9.13 -18.26
CA THR A 140 7.46 8.23 -18.30
C THR A 140 8.43 8.61 -17.20
N VAL A 141 8.84 7.65 -16.39
CA VAL A 141 9.79 7.84 -15.29
C VAL A 141 10.86 6.75 -15.38
N THR A 142 12.11 7.13 -15.14
CA THR A 142 13.26 6.22 -15.06
C THR A 142 13.83 6.18 -13.64
N TRP A 143 14.57 5.12 -13.32
CA TRP A 143 15.12 4.92 -11.96
C TRP A 143 16.14 6.00 -11.55
N ASP A 144 16.77 6.66 -12.50
CA ASP A 144 17.72 7.77 -12.29
C ASP A 144 17.04 9.17 -12.27
N ALA A 145 15.71 9.22 -12.38
CA ALA A 145 14.99 10.48 -12.33
C ALA A 145 15.22 11.20 -10.99
N PRO A 146 15.45 12.53 -10.98
CA PRO A 146 15.74 13.28 -9.75
C PRO A 146 14.71 13.09 -8.63
N LYS A 147 13.42 12.98 -8.97
CA LYS A 147 12.36 12.73 -7.98
C LYS A 147 12.41 11.32 -7.39
N VAL A 148 12.85 10.31 -8.15
CA VAL A 148 13.05 8.94 -7.65
C VAL A 148 14.23 8.91 -6.69
N LEU A 149 15.33 9.57 -7.04
CA LEU A 149 16.50 9.69 -6.16
C LEU A 149 16.13 10.43 -4.87
N ALA A 150 15.40 11.55 -4.95
CA ALA A 150 14.93 12.28 -3.76
C ALA A 150 14.01 11.43 -2.86
N ALA A 151 13.16 10.58 -3.44
CA ALA A 151 12.35 9.64 -2.68
C ALA A 151 13.21 8.59 -1.96
N ALA A 152 14.23 8.05 -2.64
CA ALA A 152 15.17 7.09 -2.06
C ALA A 152 15.99 7.71 -0.93
N GLU A 153 16.50 8.93 -1.11
CA GLU A 153 17.22 9.69 -0.09
C GLU A 153 16.35 9.95 1.14
N SER A 154 15.11 10.39 0.93
CA SER A 154 14.16 10.63 2.03
C SER A 154 13.82 9.35 2.80
N PHE A 155 13.73 8.20 2.12
CA PHE A 155 13.53 6.91 2.76
C PHE A 155 14.76 6.46 3.56
N ALA A 156 15.95 6.63 2.98
CA ALA A 156 17.21 6.31 3.64
C ALA A 156 17.43 7.17 4.90
N ASP A 157 17.03 8.45 4.87
CA ASP A 157 17.09 9.34 6.03
C ASP A 157 16.29 8.81 7.23
N PHE A 158 15.10 8.21 6.99
CA PHE A 158 14.31 7.54 8.05
C PHE A 158 15.04 6.33 8.65
N ALA A 159 15.73 5.56 7.81
CA ALA A 159 16.53 4.43 8.27
C ALA A 159 17.76 4.91 9.06
N ASP A 160 18.47 5.90 8.58
CA ASP A 160 19.66 6.48 9.20
C ASP A 160 19.33 7.15 10.55
N LYS A 161 18.17 7.79 10.64
CA LYS A 161 17.61 8.30 11.90
C LYS A 161 17.22 7.17 12.88
N GLY A 162 17.21 5.92 12.44
CA GLY A 162 16.88 4.75 13.27
C GLY A 162 15.42 4.71 13.69
N TYR A 163 14.52 5.12 12.81
CA TYR A 163 13.07 5.09 13.07
C TYR A 163 12.45 3.71 12.84
N PHE A 164 13.11 2.87 12.08
CA PHE A 164 12.65 1.51 11.84
C PHE A 164 13.11 0.54 12.94
N SER A 165 12.27 -0.46 13.20
CA SER A 165 12.64 -1.60 14.05
C SER A 165 13.93 -2.25 13.55
N LYS A 166 14.77 -2.70 14.47
CA LYS A 166 15.99 -3.45 14.15
C LYS A 166 15.72 -4.75 13.41
N ASN A 167 14.52 -5.29 13.57
CA ASN A 167 14.11 -6.55 12.96
C ASN A 167 13.36 -6.37 11.64
N ILE A 168 13.16 -5.12 11.17
CA ILE A 168 12.31 -4.82 10.02
C ILE A 168 12.72 -5.57 8.73
N ALA A 169 14.01 -5.83 8.57
CA ALA A 169 14.53 -6.58 7.42
C ALA A 169 14.40 -8.11 7.57
N THR A 170 14.07 -8.60 8.75
CA THR A 170 14.00 -10.04 9.06
C THR A 170 12.64 -10.50 9.52
N ASN A 171 11.75 -9.56 9.89
CA ASN A 171 10.39 -9.87 10.26
C ASN A 171 9.65 -10.50 9.09
N LYS A 172 9.25 -11.76 9.25
CA LYS A 172 8.33 -12.43 8.32
C LYS A 172 6.89 -12.20 8.77
N TYR A 173 5.99 -12.03 7.83
CA TYR A 173 4.57 -11.88 8.16
C TYR A 173 4.09 -13.08 9.04
N PRO A 174 3.42 -12.85 10.15
CA PRO A 174 2.99 -11.57 10.74
C PRO A 174 3.85 -11.13 11.96
N ALA A 175 5.16 -11.26 11.91
CA ALA A 175 6.05 -11.03 13.08
C ALA A 175 6.07 -9.56 13.54
N GLY A 176 6.20 -8.59 12.65
CA GLY A 176 6.18 -7.17 13.00
C GLY A 176 4.88 -6.78 13.71
N GLN A 177 3.76 -7.27 13.18
CA GLN A 177 2.44 -7.05 13.76
C GLN A 177 2.31 -7.71 15.14
N ASN A 178 2.60 -9.01 15.25
CA ASN A 178 2.29 -9.81 16.44
C ASN A 178 3.34 -9.71 17.54
N GLN A 179 4.60 -9.48 17.19
CA GLN A 179 5.71 -9.51 18.14
C GLN A 179 6.19 -8.12 18.55
N GLU A 180 5.90 -7.09 17.75
CA GLU A 180 6.37 -5.73 18.02
C GLU A 180 5.22 -4.74 18.23
N PHE A 181 4.21 -4.71 17.34
CA PHE A 181 3.13 -3.74 17.45
C PHE A 181 2.08 -4.14 18.51
N ALA A 182 1.56 -5.37 18.44
CA ALA A 182 0.50 -5.81 19.35
C ALA A 182 0.94 -5.78 20.83
N PRO A 183 2.16 -6.19 21.23
CA PRO A 183 2.64 -6.06 22.59
C PRO A 183 3.05 -4.62 22.98
N GLY A 184 3.07 -3.68 22.03
CA GLY A 184 3.44 -2.28 22.29
C GLY A 184 4.97 -2.03 22.31
N GLU A 185 5.74 -2.83 21.59
CA GLU A 185 7.17 -2.64 21.40
C GLU A 185 7.48 -1.60 20.30
N ALA A 186 6.56 -1.46 19.32
CA ALA A 186 6.60 -0.45 18.28
C ALA A 186 5.33 0.38 18.26
N ALA A 187 5.46 1.68 17.96
CA ALA A 187 4.34 2.62 18.00
C ALA A 187 3.52 2.64 16.71
N ILE A 188 4.13 2.35 15.58
CA ILE A 188 3.47 2.36 14.26
C ILE A 188 3.77 1.03 13.56
N VAL A 189 2.77 0.43 12.93
CA VAL A 189 2.94 -0.71 12.03
C VAL A 189 2.39 -0.39 10.65
N ILE A 190 3.12 -0.83 9.64
CA ILE A 190 2.69 -0.76 8.24
C ILE A 190 1.99 -2.08 7.93
N CYS A 191 0.70 -2.01 7.66
CA CYS A 191 -0.13 -3.20 7.42
C CYS A 191 -1.38 -2.84 6.59
N GLY A 192 -2.12 -3.86 6.19
CA GLY A 192 -3.44 -3.69 5.60
C GLY A 192 -4.57 -3.75 6.64
N SER A 193 -5.79 -3.46 6.20
CA SER A 193 -6.99 -3.44 7.06
C SER A 193 -7.42 -4.80 7.63
N TRP A 194 -6.61 -5.81 7.46
CA TRP A 194 -6.76 -7.14 8.08
C TRP A 194 -5.98 -7.28 9.40
N LEU A 195 -5.39 -6.20 9.89
CA LEU A 195 -4.65 -6.14 11.15
C LEU A 195 -5.52 -6.58 12.34
#